data_b9c510ebd93b9938606a69ecf43e2cff
#
_entry.id   b9c510ebd93b9938606a69ecf43e2cff
#
_cell.length_a   1.000
_cell.length_b   1.000
_cell.length_c   1.000
_cell.angle_alpha   90.00
_cell.angle_beta   90.00
_cell.angle_gamma   90.00
#
_symmetry.space_group_name_H-M   'P 1'
#
loop_
_entity.id
_entity.type
_entity.pdbx_description
1 polymer ?
#
loop_
_entity_poly.entity_id
_entity_poly.type
_entity_poly.pdbx_seq_one_letter_code
_entity_poly.pdbx_strand_id
1 'polypeptide(L)'
;MRTRPGRRARRSRGLVLNILTNTEKLVGDIIRDSFTIAGEVEEFYSLAWDRAASVNKAIRSTPRFTRIFGELIRIVATYRLHNIKARFLPPDEAERSLENLHRKNAERVYDLCVEMRGGLIKIGQFASTYMNVLPPVYVEYLSRLQDRVPPMPYETIVQRIESEFGRPVEQVFARIDREPLAAASLAQVHEAELFDGTRVVVKVQMPAIERTVETDLTAFTIAADFMNDLFPPLGLSEVSRALADSVRRELDYTREMDNIVQFRKQIASEPRVAAPSVYAEVSTRRVLTMERMDGQRLVPFLENASAERRNRMLALIAESFCSQIVTHGFFHADPHPGNIMVLSGDRLGLIDFGCVERFSPETYALYAQMIAAILTRDLDGMVRLFAGMGFVSHEGADETLREMAADFIDLLMLSPDQNLADADLTQKITRGMELIRKYPSVRVPRHFVLLGRVFLTLGGIMMRYNPDINIFMLMAGQMNGGKR
;
A
#
# COMPACT_ATOMS: atom_id res chain seq x y z
N MET A 1 59.77 58.55 37.45
CA MET A 1 59.59 57.32 36.57
C MET A 1 58.11 56.93 36.51
N ARG A 2 57.43 57.25 35.49
CA ARG A 2 56.02 56.82 35.27
C ARG A 2 56.00 55.66 34.28
N THR A 3 55.68 54.46 34.78
CA THR A 3 55.54 53.24 33.97
C THR A 3 54.21 53.31 33.21
N ARG A 4 54.33 53.23 31.88
CA ARG A 4 53.15 53.09 30.93
C ARG A 4 52.53 51.75 31.12
N PRO A 5 51.17 51.58 31.28
CA PRO A 5 50.52 50.26 31.28
C PRO A 5 50.53 49.63 29.89
N GLY A 6 50.88 48.37 29.90
CA GLY A 6 51.33 47.63 28.76
C GLY A 6 50.27 47.33 27.66
N ARG A 7 50.76 47.18 26.47
CA ARG A 7 50.03 46.76 25.25
C ARG A 7 49.14 45.48 25.38
N ARG A 8 49.34 44.67 26.43
CA ARG A 8 48.52 43.46 26.70
C ARG A 8 47.09 43.77 27.15
N ALA A 9 46.86 44.80 27.96
CA ALA A 9 45.52 45.17 28.45
C ALA A 9 44.61 45.78 27.38
N ARG A 10 45.17 46.38 26.32
CA ARG A 10 44.37 46.88 25.18
C ARG A 10 43.95 45.77 24.21
N ARG A 11 44.77 44.70 24.03
CA ARG A 11 44.41 43.56 23.17
C ARG A 11 43.31 42.70 23.80
N SER A 12 43.31 42.49 25.13
CA SER A 12 42.27 41.71 25.79
C SER A 12 40.92 42.44 25.84
N ARG A 13 40.90 43.76 26.00
CA ARG A 13 39.66 44.56 25.90
C ARG A 13 39.06 44.54 24.49
N GLY A 14 39.89 44.63 23.45
CA GLY A 14 39.39 44.52 22.06
C GLY A 14 38.82 43.15 21.73
N LEU A 15 39.41 42.06 22.26
CA LEU A 15 38.92 40.70 22.07
C LEU A 15 37.58 40.46 22.78
N VAL A 16 37.44 40.94 24.04
CA VAL A 16 36.21 40.83 24.81
C VAL A 16 35.07 41.66 24.18
N LEU A 17 35.38 42.88 23.69
CA LEU A 17 34.40 43.71 22.98
C LEU A 17 33.95 43.03 21.66
N ASN A 18 34.86 42.46 20.90
CA ASN A 18 34.53 41.72 19.65
C ASN A 18 33.70 40.46 19.93
N ILE A 19 33.98 39.73 21.00
CA ILE A 19 33.18 38.55 21.41
C ILE A 19 31.79 39.02 21.83
N LEU A 20 31.64 40.06 22.63
CA LEU A 20 30.35 40.60 23.06
C LEU A 20 29.54 41.13 21.90
N THR A 21 30.11 41.87 20.95
CA THR A 21 29.42 42.41 19.78
C THR A 21 29.01 41.28 18.82
N ASN A 22 29.83 40.25 18.65
CA ASN A 22 29.48 39.09 17.86
C ASN A 22 28.39 38.24 18.52
N THR A 23 28.38 38.15 19.86
CA THR A 23 27.34 37.43 20.61
C THR A 23 26.00 38.17 20.55
N GLU A 24 25.99 39.51 20.70
CA GLU A 24 24.78 40.34 20.55
C GLU A 24 24.24 40.27 19.13
N LYS A 25 25.07 40.29 18.11
CA LYS A 25 24.67 40.11 16.71
C LYS A 25 24.08 38.71 16.46
N LEU A 26 24.75 37.65 16.97
CA LEU A 26 24.29 36.28 16.89
C LEU A 26 22.94 36.08 17.57
N VAL A 27 22.75 36.65 18.79
CA VAL A 27 21.47 36.60 19.51
C VAL A 27 20.39 37.39 18.77
N GLY A 28 20.73 38.55 18.20
CA GLY A 28 19.82 39.35 17.39
C GLY A 28 19.38 38.60 16.09
N ASP A 29 20.31 37.92 15.45
CA ASP A 29 20.02 37.10 14.26
C ASP A 29 19.16 35.89 14.63
N ILE A 30 19.46 35.18 15.73
CA ILE A 30 18.65 34.08 16.25
C ILE A 30 17.22 34.52 16.58
N ILE A 31 17.05 35.71 17.24
CA ILE A 31 15.74 36.25 17.55
C ILE A 31 14.99 36.61 16.28
N ARG A 32 15.63 37.29 15.32
CA ARG A 32 15.04 37.66 14.03
C ARG A 32 14.61 36.42 13.24
N ASP A 33 15.48 35.42 13.17
CA ASP A 33 15.17 34.15 12.50
C ASP A 33 14.04 33.40 13.18
N SER A 34 13.95 33.45 14.52
CA SER A 34 12.85 32.85 15.28
C SER A 34 11.52 33.55 15.02
N PHE A 35 11.47 34.87 14.90
CA PHE A 35 10.26 35.61 14.49
C PHE A 35 9.90 35.38 13.04
N THR A 36 10.87 35.28 12.14
CA THR A 36 10.67 34.96 10.72
C THR A 36 10.09 33.55 10.60
N ILE A 37 10.64 32.55 11.31
CA ILE A 37 10.15 31.20 11.35
C ILE A 37 8.70 31.12 11.88
N ALA A 38 8.38 31.88 12.95
CA ALA A 38 7.03 31.94 13.51
C ALA A 38 6.03 32.51 12.51
N GLY A 39 6.38 33.61 11.81
CA GLY A 39 5.55 34.18 10.74
C GLY A 39 5.35 33.25 9.56
N GLU A 40 6.41 32.58 9.11
CA GLU A 40 6.31 31.58 8.04
C GLU A 40 5.42 30.38 8.41
N VAL A 41 5.43 29.98 9.67
CA VAL A 41 4.57 28.88 10.16
C VAL A 41 3.10 29.32 10.19
N GLU A 42 2.80 30.54 10.64
CA GLU A 42 1.44 31.08 10.67
C GLU A 42 0.87 31.25 9.24
N GLU A 43 1.64 31.83 8.33
CA GLU A 43 1.29 31.96 6.92
C GLU A 43 1.03 30.59 6.28
N PHE A 44 1.87 29.60 6.59
CA PHE A 44 1.72 28.23 6.14
C PHE A 44 0.39 27.61 6.57
N TYR A 45 0.02 27.72 7.85
CA TYR A 45 -1.27 27.19 8.32
C TYR A 45 -2.44 27.95 7.69
N SER A 46 -2.35 29.26 7.55
CA SER A 46 -3.38 30.06 6.87
C SER A 46 -3.59 29.58 5.43
N LEU A 47 -2.52 29.42 4.66
CA LEU A 47 -2.58 28.95 3.28
C LEU A 47 -3.18 27.54 3.16
N ALA A 48 -2.84 26.64 4.08
CA ALA A 48 -3.39 25.30 4.12
C ALA A 48 -4.91 25.29 4.36
N TRP A 49 -5.38 26.10 5.30
CA TRP A 49 -6.80 26.23 5.61
C TRP A 49 -7.58 26.97 4.54
N ASP A 50 -6.99 27.96 3.86
CA ASP A 50 -7.57 28.63 2.71
C ASP A 50 -7.76 27.64 1.54
N ARG A 51 -6.82 26.74 1.34
CA ARG A 51 -6.97 25.67 0.37
C ARG A 51 -8.11 24.72 0.74
N ALA A 52 -8.24 24.37 2.00
CA ALA A 52 -9.38 23.60 2.50
C ALA A 52 -10.72 24.38 2.35
N ALA A 53 -10.71 25.70 2.19
CA ALA A 53 -11.91 26.50 1.99
C ALA A 53 -12.64 26.18 0.67
N SER A 54 -11.94 25.62 -0.32
CA SER A 54 -12.54 25.16 -1.59
C SER A 54 -13.37 23.87 -1.43
N VAL A 55 -13.25 23.17 -0.30
CA VAL A 55 -13.99 21.94 -0.01
C VAL A 55 -15.44 22.25 0.33
N ASN A 56 -16.34 21.35 -0.09
CA ASN A 56 -17.74 21.41 0.30
C ASN A 56 -17.86 21.62 1.82
N LYS A 57 -18.58 22.68 2.20
CA LYS A 57 -18.75 23.10 3.60
C LYS A 57 -19.27 21.96 4.48
N ALA A 58 -20.16 21.11 3.94
CA ALA A 58 -20.72 19.98 4.66
C ALA A 58 -19.64 18.94 5.09
N ILE A 59 -18.62 18.75 4.28
CA ILE A 59 -17.47 17.86 4.59
C ILE A 59 -16.50 18.57 5.55
N ARG A 60 -16.09 19.79 5.17
CA ARG A 60 -15.11 20.58 5.92
C ARG A 60 -15.54 20.88 7.36
N SER A 61 -16.84 21.05 7.61
CA SER A 61 -17.36 21.35 8.95
C SER A 61 -17.43 20.11 9.87
N THR A 62 -17.10 18.92 9.36
CA THR A 62 -17.10 17.71 10.21
C THR A 62 -15.91 17.71 11.16
N PRO A 63 -16.08 17.32 12.44
CA PRO A 63 -14.95 17.15 13.36
C PRO A 63 -13.90 16.16 12.82
N ARG A 64 -14.34 15.16 12.08
CA ARG A 64 -13.48 14.16 11.45
C ARG A 64 -12.53 14.78 10.43
N PHE A 65 -13.05 15.61 9.51
CA PHE A 65 -12.21 16.33 8.54
C PHE A 65 -11.18 17.20 9.24
N THR A 66 -11.63 18.01 10.20
CA THR A 66 -10.74 18.93 10.96
C THR A 66 -9.62 18.18 11.67
N ARG A 67 -9.94 17.03 12.29
CA ARG A 67 -8.95 16.20 12.99
C ARG A 67 -7.91 15.62 12.04
N ILE A 68 -8.35 15.02 10.92
CA ILE A 68 -7.48 14.40 9.93
C ILE A 68 -6.63 15.45 9.22
N PHE A 69 -7.26 16.47 8.66
CA PHE A 69 -6.57 17.51 7.92
C PHE A 69 -5.58 18.27 8.82
N GLY A 70 -5.99 18.63 10.04
CA GLY A 70 -5.13 19.31 10.99
C GLY A 70 -3.86 18.52 11.33
N GLU A 71 -3.97 17.18 11.55
CA GLU A 71 -2.79 16.36 11.83
C GLU A 71 -1.89 16.19 10.60
N LEU A 72 -2.47 16.02 9.41
CA LEU A 72 -1.70 15.93 8.16
C LEU A 72 -0.93 17.23 7.89
N ILE A 73 -1.58 18.39 8.04
CA ILE A 73 -0.91 19.71 7.88
C ILE A 73 0.17 19.90 8.94
N ARG A 74 -0.06 19.46 10.17
CA ARG A 74 0.97 19.47 11.21
C ARG A 74 2.20 18.65 10.81
N ILE A 75 2.01 17.47 10.22
CA ILE A 75 3.11 16.65 9.70
C ILE A 75 3.89 17.41 8.62
N VAL A 76 3.18 18.01 7.66
CA VAL A 76 3.81 18.83 6.61
C VAL A 76 4.61 20.00 7.20
N ALA A 77 4.04 20.68 8.19
CA ALA A 77 4.73 21.78 8.89
C ALA A 77 6.03 21.34 9.58
N THR A 78 6.06 20.13 10.15
CA THR A 78 7.29 19.59 10.77
C THR A 78 8.40 19.33 9.74
N TYR A 79 8.06 18.90 8.54
CA TYR A 79 9.03 18.74 7.45
C TYR A 79 9.55 20.10 6.94
N ARG A 80 8.66 21.08 6.76
CA ARG A 80 9.07 22.43 6.39
C ARG A 80 10.02 23.01 7.41
N LEU A 81 9.71 22.91 8.70
CA LEU A 81 10.56 23.39 9.78
C LEU A 81 11.91 22.66 9.82
N HIS A 82 11.91 21.34 9.57
CA HIS A 82 13.14 20.58 9.46
C HIS A 82 14.02 21.10 8.31
N ASN A 83 13.45 21.31 7.12
CA ASN A 83 14.18 21.82 5.97
C ASN A 83 14.81 23.20 6.21
N ILE A 84 14.15 24.06 6.97
CA ILE A 84 14.72 25.35 7.41
C ILE A 84 15.92 25.10 8.33
N LYS A 85 15.73 24.26 9.37
CA LYS A 85 16.79 23.94 10.34
C LYS A 85 17.97 23.21 9.74
N ALA A 86 17.75 22.30 8.79
CA ALA A 86 18.78 21.50 8.14
C ALA A 86 19.84 22.37 7.43
N ARG A 87 19.48 23.59 7.01
CA ARG A 87 20.43 24.54 6.39
C ARG A 87 21.54 25.00 7.36
N PHE A 88 21.33 24.84 8.65
CA PHE A 88 22.24 25.26 9.73
C PHE A 88 22.90 24.06 10.44
N LEU A 89 22.60 22.85 10.06
CA LEU A 89 23.15 21.63 10.65
C LEU A 89 24.25 21.03 9.77
N PRO A 90 25.25 20.35 10.36
CA PRO A 90 26.15 19.48 9.59
C PRO A 90 25.34 18.40 8.84
N PRO A 91 25.79 17.95 7.65
CA PRO A 91 25.05 16.98 6.83
C PRO A 91 24.62 15.72 7.58
N ASP A 92 25.52 15.12 8.37
CA ASP A 92 25.25 13.90 9.14
C ASP A 92 24.21 14.13 10.27
N GLU A 93 24.14 15.32 10.83
CA GLU A 93 23.16 15.68 11.85
C GLU A 93 21.81 15.98 11.22
N ALA A 94 21.79 16.62 10.05
CA ALA A 94 20.60 16.89 9.27
C ALA A 94 19.92 15.56 8.85
N GLU A 95 20.70 14.60 8.35
CA GLU A 95 20.22 13.27 7.94
C GLU A 95 19.63 12.51 9.14
N ARG A 96 20.35 12.39 10.25
CA ARG A 96 19.85 11.75 11.48
C ARG A 96 18.59 12.43 12.03
N SER A 97 18.52 13.77 11.94
CA SER A 97 17.35 14.54 12.34
C SER A 97 16.16 14.23 11.43
N LEU A 98 16.37 14.07 10.13
CA LEU A 98 15.35 13.71 9.16
C LEU A 98 14.80 12.27 9.40
N GLU A 99 15.67 11.32 9.63
CA GLU A 99 15.26 9.93 9.97
C GLU A 99 14.39 9.88 11.24
N ASN A 100 14.80 10.61 12.28
CA ASN A 100 14.01 10.73 13.51
C ASN A 100 12.64 11.40 13.26
N LEU A 101 12.60 12.40 12.36
CA LEU A 101 11.37 13.07 11.98
C LEU A 101 10.45 12.12 11.20
N HIS A 102 11.00 11.35 10.25
CA HIS A 102 10.26 10.31 9.53
C HIS A 102 9.61 9.33 10.50
N ARG A 103 10.36 8.83 11.49
CA ARG A 103 9.84 7.88 12.49
C ARG A 103 8.69 8.48 13.30
N LYS A 104 8.85 9.69 13.84
CA LYS A 104 7.81 10.37 14.62
C LYS A 104 6.55 10.63 13.81
N ASN A 105 6.70 11.02 12.56
CA ASN A 105 5.56 11.30 11.68
C ASN A 105 4.89 10.00 11.19
N ALA A 106 5.65 8.94 10.93
CA ALA A 106 5.10 7.63 10.60
C ALA A 106 4.23 7.08 11.75
N GLU A 107 4.70 7.20 13.00
CA GLU A 107 3.93 6.86 14.20
C GLU A 107 2.63 7.66 14.30
N ARG A 108 2.68 8.99 14.11
CA ARG A 108 1.48 9.86 14.10
C ARG A 108 0.48 9.47 13.04
N VAL A 109 0.93 9.15 11.82
CA VAL A 109 0.04 8.71 10.74
C VAL A 109 -0.61 7.37 11.12
N TYR A 110 0.17 6.43 11.66
CA TYR A 110 -0.33 5.17 12.15
C TYR A 110 -1.41 5.37 13.24
N ASP A 111 -1.11 6.17 14.26
CA ASP A 111 -2.03 6.46 15.35
C ASP A 111 -3.31 7.12 14.85
N LEU A 112 -3.20 8.06 13.91
CA LEU A 112 -4.34 8.70 13.26
C LEU A 112 -5.22 7.67 12.51
N CYS A 113 -4.61 6.73 11.80
CA CYS A 113 -5.34 5.66 11.11
C CYS A 113 -6.09 4.75 12.11
N VAL A 114 -5.42 4.40 13.23
CA VAL A 114 -6.01 3.55 14.28
C VAL A 114 -7.13 4.28 15.03
N GLU A 115 -6.95 5.58 15.33
CA GLU A 115 -7.95 6.42 15.99
C GLU A 115 -9.18 6.61 15.12
N MET A 116 -8.98 7.03 13.87
CA MET A 116 -10.06 7.40 12.96
C MET A 116 -10.75 6.21 12.30
N ARG A 117 -10.03 5.09 12.10
CA ARG A 117 -10.56 3.87 11.46
C ARG A 117 -11.12 4.14 10.04
N GLY A 118 -11.99 3.26 9.55
CA GLY A 118 -12.69 3.46 8.28
C GLY A 118 -11.75 3.60 7.08
N GLY A 119 -11.97 4.64 6.27
CA GLY A 119 -11.19 4.91 5.06
C GLY A 119 -9.71 5.14 5.29
N LEU A 120 -9.32 5.72 6.45
CA LEU A 120 -7.91 5.96 6.76
C LEU A 120 -7.10 4.68 6.95
N ILE A 121 -7.67 3.62 7.53
CA ILE A 121 -6.99 2.32 7.61
C ILE A 121 -6.70 1.83 6.19
N LYS A 122 -7.67 1.91 5.28
CA LYS A 122 -7.49 1.48 3.88
C LYS A 122 -6.49 2.35 3.13
N ILE A 123 -6.55 3.67 3.30
CA ILE A 123 -5.54 4.59 2.75
C ILE A 123 -4.14 4.17 3.23
N GLY A 124 -3.97 3.95 4.53
CA GLY A 124 -2.69 3.53 5.11
C GLY A 124 -2.21 2.17 4.60
N GLN A 125 -3.10 1.19 4.50
CA GLN A 125 -2.79 -0.13 3.94
C GLN A 125 -2.37 -0.04 2.48
N PHE A 126 -3.12 0.69 1.64
CA PHE A 126 -2.71 0.92 0.26
C PHE A 126 -1.43 1.74 0.17
N ALA A 127 -1.27 2.78 1.00
CA ALA A 127 -0.05 3.59 1.03
C ALA A 127 1.19 2.75 1.36
N SER A 128 1.07 1.75 2.24
CA SER A 128 2.19 0.84 2.56
C SER A 128 2.70 0.04 1.35
N THR A 129 1.93 -0.04 0.27
CA THR A 129 2.35 -0.69 -0.98
C THR A 129 3.17 0.23 -1.88
N TYR A 130 3.15 1.55 -1.65
CA TYR A 130 3.91 2.54 -2.44
C TYR A 130 5.30 2.77 -1.84
N MET A 131 6.12 1.72 -1.82
CA MET A 131 7.46 1.69 -1.20
C MET A 131 8.48 2.62 -1.85
N ASN A 132 8.24 3.04 -3.08
CA ASN A 132 9.08 3.97 -3.83
C ASN A 132 8.80 5.46 -3.54
N VAL A 133 7.66 5.76 -2.92
CA VAL A 133 7.25 7.15 -2.62
C VAL A 133 7.42 7.48 -1.14
N LEU A 134 7.13 6.50 -0.27
CA LEU A 134 7.19 6.69 1.18
C LEU A 134 8.53 6.25 1.75
N PRO A 135 9.11 7.01 2.72
CA PRO A 135 10.27 6.55 3.49
C PRO A 135 10.01 5.17 4.11
N PRO A 136 11.03 4.28 4.21
CA PRO A 136 10.87 2.91 4.68
C PRO A 136 10.13 2.76 6.01
N VAL A 137 10.37 3.69 6.94
CA VAL A 137 9.73 3.69 8.25
C VAL A 137 8.20 3.89 8.17
N TYR A 138 7.68 4.64 7.19
CA TYR A 138 6.24 4.76 6.99
C TYR A 138 5.65 3.43 6.51
N VAL A 139 6.32 2.76 5.58
CA VAL A 139 5.90 1.43 5.11
C VAL A 139 5.87 0.44 6.27
N GLU A 140 6.88 0.47 7.15
CA GLU A 140 6.94 -0.37 8.35
C GLU A 140 5.75 -0.13 9.29
N TYR A 141 5.44 1.12 9.62
CA TYR A 141 4.32 1.44 10.50
C TYR A 141 2.97 1.13 9.85
N LEU A 142 2.76 1.53 8.60
CA LEU A 142 1.49 1.37 7.90
C LEU A 142 1.18 -0.10 7.56
N SER A 143 2.18 -0.93 7.35
CA SER A 143 1.99 -2.38 7.13
C SER A 143 1.45 -3.12 8.37
N ARG A 144 1.55 -2.51 9.56
CA ARG A 144 0.99 -3.04 10.82
C ARG A 144 -0.52 -2.75 10.97
N LEU A 145 -1.09 -1.90 10.10
CA LEU A 145 -2.52 -1.59 10.15
C LEU A 145 -3.34 -2.85 9.86
N GLN A 146 -4.16 -3.23 10.83
CA GLN A 146 -5.04 -4.39 10.71
C GLN A 146 -6.46 -3.93 10.38
N ASP A 147 -7.15 -4.70 9.54
CA ASP A 147 -8.54 -4.46 9.19
C ASP A 147 -9.53 -4.84 10.29
N ARG A 148 -9.08 -5.52 11.35
CA ARG A 148 -9.97 -5.97 12.42
C ARG A 148 -10.46 -4.78 13.24
N VAL A 149 -11.76 -4.58 13.24
CA VAL A 149 -12.44 -3.58 14.06
C VAL A 149 -13.49 -4.28 14.93
N PRO A 150 -13.90 -3.71 16.08
CA PRO A 150 -15.04 -4.21 16.83
C PRO A 150 -16.28 -4.28 15.93
N PRO A 151 -17.07 -5.37 16.02
CA PRO A 151 -18.28 -5.50 15.22
C PRO A 151 -19.31 -4.42 15.59
N MET A 152 -20.11 -4.04 14.61
CA MET A 152 -21.28 -3.20 14.80
C MET A 152 -22.45 -4.05 15.33
N PRO A 153 -23.43 -3.43 16.02
CA PRO A 153 -24.64 -4.10 16.41
C PRO A 153 -25.34 -4.76 15.22
N TYR A 154 -25.84 -5.96 15.41
CA TYR A 154 -26.55 -6.74 14.39
C TYR A 154 -27.70 -5.96 13.76
N GLU A 155 -28.47 -5.25 14.56
CA GLU A 155 -29.61 -4.43 14.14
C GLU A 155 -29.21 -3.36 13.12
N THR A 156 -27.99 -2.82 13.24
CA THR A 156 -27.43 -1.84 12.28
C THR A 156 -27.13 -2.48 10.94
N ILE A 157 -26.66 -3.73 10.94
CA ILE A 157 -26.39 -4.49 9.72
C ILE A 157 -27.70 -4.90 9.04
N VAL A 158 -28.71 -5.35 9.82
CA VAL A 158 -30.06 -5.64 9.31
C VAL A 158 -30.66 -4.42 8.63
N GLN A 159 -30.64 -3.25 9.27
CA GLN A 159 -31.12 -2.00 8.67
C GLN A 159 -30.44 -1.67 7.35
N ARG A 160 -29.12 -1.95 7.23
CA ARG A 160 -28.40 -1.75 5.95
C ARG A 160 -28.91 -2.70 4.88
N ILE A 161 -29.08 -3.99 5.21
CA ILE A 161 -29.62 -4.99 4.27
C ILE A 161 -31.03 -4.58 3.81
N GLU A 162 -31.92 -4.28 4.75
CA GLU A 162 -33.28 -3.87 4.46
C GLU A 162 -33.36 -2.60 3.59
N SER A 163 -32.48 -1.63 3.87
CA SER A 163 -32.40 -0.39 3.05
C SER A 163 -31.95 -0.65 1.62
N GLU A 164 -31.10 -1.66 1.40
CA GLU A 164 -30.62 -2.03 0.07
C GLU A 164 -31.66 -2.82 -0.74
N PHE A 165 -32.43 -3.70 -0.08
CA PHE A 165 -33.40 -4.55 -0.76
C PHE A 165 -34.85 -4.02 -0.71
N GLY A 166 -35.12 -2.98 0.10
CA GLY A 166 -36.47 -2.39 0.24
C GLY A 166 -37.49 -3.33 0.88
N ARG A 167 -37.04 -4.37 1.59
CA ARG A 167 -37.88 -5.38 2.25
C ARG A 167 -37.21 -5.91 3.52
N PRO A 168 -37.96 -6.47 4.49
CA PRO A 168 -37.42 -7.08 5.69
C PRO A 168 -36.38 -8.16 5.40
N VAL A 169 -35.38 -8.30 6.29
CA VAL A 169 -34.26 -9.23 6.11
C VAL A 169 -34.72 -10.69 6.02
N GLU A 170 -35.82 -11.05 6.71
CA GLU A 170 -36.46 -12.38 6.67
C GLU A 170 -37.09 -12.70 5.29
N GLN A 171 -37.28 -11.70 4.45
CA GLN A 171 -37.71 -11.87 3.04
C GLN A 171 -36.52 -11.90 2.06
N VAL A 172 -35.31 -11.63 2.54
CA VAL A 172 -34.08 -11.71 1.73
C VAL A 172 -33.36 -13.02 1.99
N PHE A 173 -33.24 -13.42 3.26
CA PHE A 173 -32.57 -14.65 3.70
C PHE A 173 -33.52 -15.47 4.59
N ALA A 174 -33.47 -16.80 4.47
CA ALA A 174 -34.19 -17.70 5.36
C ALA A 174 -33.65 -17.62 6.79
N ARG A 175 -32.33 -17.40 6.93
CA ARG A 175 -31.66 -17.16 8.21
C ARG A 175 -30.42 -16.29 7.97
N ILE A 176 -30.12 -15.43 8.93
CA ILE A 176 -28.83 -14.72 9.02
C ILE A 176 -28.36 -14.77 10.47
N ASP A 177 -27.10 -15.15 10.67
CA ASP A 177 -26.54 -15.31 12.01
C ASP A 177 -26.24 -13.93 12.62
N ARG A 178 -26.59 -13.76 13.92
CA ARG A 178 -26.39 -12.49 14.63
C ARG A 178 -24.91 -12.18 14.86
N GLU A 179 -24.12 -13.22 15.16
CA GLU A 179 -22.69 -13.09 15.38
C GLU A 179 -21.96 -13.05 14.03
N PRO A 180 -21.13 -12.03 13.79
CA PRO A 180 -20.39 -11.93 12.54
C PRO A 180 -19.24 -12.94 12.49
N LEU A 181 -18.99 -13.50 11.31
CA LEU A 181 -17.78 -14.27 11.02
C LEU A 181 -16.52 -13.41 11.06
N ALA A 182 -16.65 -12.16 10.64
CA ALA A 182 -15.56 -11.19 10.58
C ALA A 182 -16.10 -9.76 10.58
N ALA A 183 -15.33 -8.84 11.16
CA ALA A 183 -15.56 -7.40 11.06
C ALA A 183 -14.28 -6.73 10.56
N ALA A 184 -14.40 -5.98 9.47
CA ALA A 184 -13.32 -5.23 8.83
C ALA A 184 -13.60 -3.72 8.90
N SER A 185 -12.62 -2.90 8.48
CA SER A 185 -12.70 -1.44 8.56
C SER A 185 -13.88 -0.83 7.78
N LEU A 186 -14.33 -1.49 6.71
CA LEU A 186 -15.40 -1.00 5.83
C LEU A 186 -16.65 -1.89 5.85
N ALA A 187 -16.57 -3.12 6.36
CA ALA A 187 -17.60 -4.14 6.21
C ALA A 187 -17.66 -5.13 7.38
N GLN A 188 -18.78 -5.83 7.46
CA GLN A 188 -18.98 -6.96 8.34
C GLN A 188 -19.49 -8.15 7.53
N VAL A 189 -19.09 -9.37 7.90
CA VAL A 189 -19.47 -10.61 7.22
C VAL A 189 -20.24 -11.49 8.15
N HIS A 190 -21.43 -11.94 7.71
CA HIS A 190 -22.29 -12.85 8.46
C HIS A 190 -22.51 -14.15 7.69
N GLU A 191 -22.73 -15.25 8.40
CA GLU A 191 -23.30 -16.46 7.81
C GLU A 191 -24.79 -16.25 7.60
N ALA A 192 -25.30 -16.80 6.49
CA ALA A 192 -26.72 -16.79 6.18
C ALA A 192 -27.12 -18.06 5.41
N GLU A 193 -28.42 -18.25 5.26
CA GLU A 193 -29.02 -19.34 4.51
C GLU A 193 -30.08 -18.79 3.56
N LEU A 194 -30.04 -19.22 2.31
CA LEU A 194 -31.05 -18.89 1.31
C LEU A 194 -32.30 -19.79 1.50
N PHE A 195 -33.40 -19.43 0.86
CA PHE A 195 -34.67 -20.18 1.01
C PHE A 195 -34.63 -21.61 0.44
N ASP A 196 -33.64 -21.92 -0.39
CA ASP A 196 -33.40 -23.28 -0.89
C ASP A 196 -32.47 -24.12 0.00
N GLY A 197 -32.08 -23.57 1.18
CA GLY A 197 -31.16 -24.21 2.12
C GLY A 197 -29.67 -24.01 1.80
N THR A 198 -29.34 -23.22 0.78
CA THR A 198 -27.95 -22.94 0.43
C THR A 198 -27.28 -22.07 1.50
N ARG A 199 -26.12 -22.52 2.01
CA ARG A 199 -25.34 -21.77 3.00
C ARG A 199 -24.47 -20.73 2.30
N VAL A 200 -24.59 -19.48 2.72
CA VAL A 200 -23.90 -18.33 2.14
C VAL A 200 -23.20 -17.51 3.22
N VAL A 201 -22.31 -16.64 2.76
CA VAL A 201 -21.79 -15.53 3.56
C VAL A 201 -22.23 -14.23 2.93
N VAL A 202 -22.61 -13.28 3.77
CA VAL A 202 -23.11 -11.96 3.38
C VAL A 202 -22.13 -10.92 3.90
N LYS A 203 -21.42 -10.27 2.98
CA LYS A 203 -20.50 -9.15 3.24
C LYS A 203 -21.29 -7.86 3.11
N VAL A 204 -21.45 -7.13 4.20
CA VAL A 204 -22.28 -5.93 4.29
C VAL A 204 -21.43 -4.73 4.62
N GLN A 205 -21.52 -3.66 3.82
CA GLN A 205 -20.84 -2.40 4.11
C GLN A 205 -21.42 -1.74 5.35
N MET A 206 -20.53 -1.19 6.17
CA MET A 206 -20.96 -0.41 7.34
C MET A 206 -21.81 0.79 6.91
N PRO A 207 -22.91 1.09 7.63
CA PRO A 207 -23.72 2.27 7.35
C PRO A 207 -22.92 3.56 7.35
N ALA A 208 -23.24 4.46 6.42
CA ALA A 208 -22.58 5.75 6.22
C ALA A 208 -21.07 5.69 5.92
N ILE A 209 -20.53 4.50 5.65
CA ILE A 209 -19.08 4.35 5.39
C ILE A 209 -18.63 5.16 4.17
N GLU A 210 -19.46 5.28 3.13
CA GLU A 210 -19.14 6.06 1.94
C GLU A 210 -18.88 7.53 2.29
N ARG A 211 -19.75 8.12 3.14
CA ARG A 211 -19.57 9.52 3.59
C ARG A 211 -18.31 9.67 4.43
N THR A 212 -18.05 8.71 5.29
CA THR A 212 -16.84 8.68 6.13
C THR A 212 -15.59 8.61 5.26
N VAL A 213 -15.57 7.68 4.30
CA VAL A 213 -14.47 7.50 3.36
C VAL A 213 -14.25 8.74 2.50
N GLU A 214 -15.32 9.35 1.95
CA GLU A 214 -15.17 10.60 1.16
C GLU A 214 -14.62 11.75 2.00
N THR A 215 -14.98 11.84 3.28
CA THR A 215 -14.37 12.82 4.20
C THR A 215 -12.88 12.58 4.37
N ASP A 216 -12.48 11.32 4.60
CA ASP A 216 -11.10 10.90 4.79
C ASP A 216 -10.26 11.16 3.54
N LEU A 217 -10.77 10.73 2.38
CA LEU A 217 -10.11 10.91 1.09
C LEU A 217 -9.96 12.40 0.73
N THR A 218 -10.98 13.20 1.02
CA THR A 218 -10.93 14.64 0.77
C THR A 218 -9.85 15.30 1.62
N ALA A 219 -9.80 15.03 2.93
CA ALA A 219 -8.77 15.56 3.82
C ALA A 219 -7.36 15.13 3.39
N PHE A 220 -7.20 13.84 3.05
CA PHE A 220 -5.94 13.27 2.60
C PHE A 220 -5.46 13.88 1.28
N THR A 221 -6.33 13.95 0.26
CA THR A 221 -5.96 14.45 -1.07
C THR A 221 -5.56 15.91 -1.02
N ILE A 222 -6.29 16.75 -0.27
CA ILE A 222 -5.93 18.17 -0.14
C ILE A 222 -4.61 18.36 0.59
N ALA A 223 -4.36 17.58 1.64
CA ALA A 223 -3.09 17.63 2.35
C ALA A 223 -1.93 17.15 1.45
N ALA A 224 -2.15 16.11 0.64
CA ALA A 224 -1.17 15.61 -0.31
C ALA A 224 -0.89 16.61 -1.44
N ASP A 225 -1.92 17.27 -2.00
CA ASP A 225 -1.78 18.32 -2.99
C ASP A 225 -1.01 19.51 -2.42
N PHE A 226 -1.31 19.90 -1.18
CA PHE A 226 -0.59 20.97 -0.50
C PHE A 226 0.88 20.61 -0.24
N MET A 227 1.17 19.37 0.16
CA MET A 227 2.54 18.87 0.31
C MET A 227 3.26 18.83 -1.04
N ASN A 228 2.58 18.44 -2.11
CA ASN A 228 3.15 18.36 -3.45
C ASN A 228 3.55 19.75 -3.98
N ASP A 229 2.80 20.80 -3.67
CA ASP A 229 3.17 22.18 -4.04
C ASP A 229 4.46 22.65 -3.31
N LEU A 230 4.71 22.14 -2.12
CA LEU A 230 5.92 22.45 -1.35
C LEU A 230 7.12 21.57 -1.76
N PHE A 231 6.84 20.37 -2.24
CA PHE A 231 7.82 19.35 -2.60
C PHE A 231 7.44 18.68 -3.94
N PRO A 232 7.48 19.43 -5.08
CA PRO A 232 6.99 18.94 -6.37
C PRO A 232 7.57 17.61 -6.85
N PRO A 233 8.88 17.28 -6.58
CA PRO A 233 9.47 16.03 -7.06
C PRO A 233 8.82 14.76 -6.51
N LEU A 234 8.02 14.84 -5.43
CA LEU A 234 7.47 13.65 -4.78
C LEU A 234 6.26 13.04 -5.50
N GLY A 235 5.60 13.77 -6.43
CA GLY A 235 4.42 13.27 -7.15
C GLY A 235 3.24 12.86 -6.27
N LEU A 236 3.13 13.44 -5.07
CA LEU A 236 2.16 13.04 -4.04
C LEU A 236 0.71 13.22 -4.47
N SER A 237 0.40 14.21 -5.30
CA SER A 237 -0.94 14.46 -5.82
C SER A 237 -1.46 13.29 -6.66
N GLU A 238 -0.62 12.69 -7.49
CA GLU A 238 -1.00 11.56 -8.32
C GLU A 238 -1.16 10.29 -7.49
N VAL A 239 -0.25 10.06 -6.55
CA VAL A 239 -0.32 8.92 -5.63
C VAL A 239 -1.58 9.02 -4.76
N SER A 240 -1.89 10.19 -4.22
CA SER A 240 -3.09 10.38 -3.41
C SER A 240 -4.39 10.12 -4.19
N ARG A 241 -4.47 10.56 -5.45
CA ARG A 241 -5.61 10.25 -6.33
C ARG A 241 -5.71 8.76 -6.63
N ALA A 242 -4.59 8.09 -6.95
CA ALA A 242 -4.59 6.65 -7.20
C ALA A 242 -5.03 5.84 -5.96
N LEU A 243 -4.59 6.26 -4.75
CA LEU A 243 -5.03 5.70 -3.48
C LEU A 243 -6.54 5.93 -3.26
N ALA A 244 -7.01 7.16 -3.49
CA ALA A 244 -8.43 7.50 -3.36
C ALA A 244 -9.30 6.65 -4.27
N ASP A 245 -8.90 6.48 -5.53
CA ASP A 245 -9.63 5.64 -6.48
C ASP A 245 -9.60 4.15 -6.09
N SER A 246 -8.53 3.69 -5.47
CA SER A 246 -8.45 2.30 -4.97
C SER A 246 -9.42 2.06 -3.82
N VAL A 247 -9.49 2.99 -2.86
CA VAL A 247 -10.44 2.91 -1.75
C VAL A 247 -11.89 3.01 -2.22
N ARG A 248 -12.19 3.93 -3.17
CA ARG A 248 -13.54 4.04 -3.75
C ARG A 248 -13.99 2.76 -4.47
N ARG A 249 -13.06 2.09 -5.17
CA ARG A 249 -13.35 0.80 -5.81
C ARG A 249 -13.71 -0.29 -4.81
N GLU A 250 -13.09 -0.29 -3.64
CA GLU A 250 -13.40 -1.26 -2.57
C GLU A 250 -14.81 -1.07 -1.97
N LEU A 251 -15.41 0.12 -2.15
CA LEU A 251 -16.79 0.38 -1.75
C LEU A 251 -17.84 -0.03 -2.79
N ASP A 252 -17.46 -0.73 -3.85
CA ASP A 252 -18.38 -1.18 -4.90
C ASP A 252 -18.30 -2.70 -5.06
N TYR A 253 -19.18 -3.41 -4.36
CA TYR A 253 -19.20 -4.87 -4.39
C TYR A 253 -19.67 -5.48 -5.71
N THR A 254 -20.27 -4.70 -6.62
CA THR A 254 -20.56 -5.19 -7.97
C THR A 254 -19.27 -5.53 -8.71
N ARG A 255 -18.19 -4.79 -8.45
CA ARG A 255 -16.86 -5.08 -9.01
C ARG A 255 -16.25 -6.36 -8.43
N GLU A 256 -16.38 -6.55 -7.11
CA GLU A 256 -15.91 -7.78 -6.46
C GLU A 256 -16.67 -9.00 -6.99
N MET A 257 -17.98 -8.88 -7.18
CA MET A 257 -18.82 -9.90 -7.79
C MET A 257 -18.38 -10.24 -9.21
N ASP A 258 -18.15 -9.23 -10.05
CA ASP A 258 -17.66 -9.42 -11.44
C ASP A 258 -16.28 -10.10 -11.46
N ASN A 259 -15.39 -9.71 -10.55
CA ASN A 259 -14.07 -10.33 -10.40
C ASN A 259 -14.17 -11.81 -10.03
N ILE A 260 -15.06 -12.17 -9.10
CA ILE A 260 -15.30 -13.58 -8.72
C ILE A 260 -15.82 -14.37 -9.93
N VAL A 261 -16.84 -13.86 -10.62
CA VAL A 261 -17.41 -14.52 -11.80
C VAL A 261 -16.35 -14.76 -12.87
N GLN A 262 -15.51 -13.76 -13.11
CA GLN A 262 -14.43 -13.91 -14.08
C GLN A 262 -13.37 -14.91 -13.63
N PHE A 263 -12.95 -14.84 -12.37
CA PHE A 263 -11.96 -15.77 -11.83
C PHE A 263 -12.48 -17.21 -11.90
N ARG A 264 -13.74 -17.45 -11.57
CA ARG A 264 -14.36 -18.79 -11.73
C ARG A 264 -14.31 -19.31 -13.16
N LYS A 265 -14.55 -18.44 -14.15
CA LYS A 265 -14.40 -18.82 -15.58
C LYS A 265 -12.96 -19.21 -15.91
N GLN A 266 -12.00 -18.45 -15.36
CA GLN A 266 -10.57 -18.70 -15.59
C GLN A 266 -10.11 -20.06 -15.03
N ILE A 267 -10.59 -20.44 -13.83
CA ILE A 267 -10.22 -21.70 -13.19
C ILE A 267 -11.11 -22.90 -13.55
N ALA A 268 -12.02 -22.77 -14.52
CA ALA A 268 -12.99 -23.82 -14.85
C ALA A 268 -12.34 -25.18 -15.22
N SER A 269 -11.11 -25.15 -15.76
CA SER A 269 -10.32 -26.33 -16.10
C SER A 269 -9.38 -26.81 -14.97
N GLU A 270 -9.32 -26.11 -13.83
CA GLU A 270 -8.43 -26.42 -12.70
C GLU A 270 -9.25 -26.81 -11.45
N PRO A 271 -9.63 -28.07 -11.28
CA PRO A 271 -10.52 -28.52 -10.20
C PRO A 271 -9.89 -28.40 -8.80
N ARG A 272 -8.57 -28.24 -8.72
CA ARG A 272 -7.85 -28.08 -7.45
C ARG A 272 -7.97 -26.67 -6.87
N VAL A 273 -8.43 -25.68 -7.67
CA VAL A 273 -8.61 -24.30 -7.26
C VAL A 273 -10.10 -23.94 -7.25
N ALA A 274 -10.55 -23.18 -6.26
CA ALA A 274 -11.94 -22.80 -6.13
C ALA A 274 -12.07 -21.32 -5.73
N ALA A 275 -13.16 -20.72 -6.16
CA ALA A 275 -13.66 -19.43 -5.70
C ALA A 275 -15.17 -19.55 -5.45
N PRO A 276 -15.75 -18.74 -4.52
CA PRO A 276 -17.15 -18.85 -4.17
C PRO A 276 -18.07 -18.56 -5.39
N SER A 277 -19.21 -19.18 -5.43
CA SER A 277 -20.32 -18.75 -6.29
C SER A 277 -20.86 -17.42 -5.76
N VAL A 278 -21.37 -16.54 -6.62
CA VAL A 278 -22.03 -15.30 -6.22
C VAL A 278 -23.51 -15.36 -6.53
N TYR A 279 -24.33 -14.78 -5.66
CA TYR A 279 -25.79 -14.76 -5.75
C TYR A 279 -26.24 -13.32 -6.05
N ALA A 280 -26.35 -12.99 -7.34
CA ALA A 280 -26.60 -11.62 -7.80
C ALA A 280 -27.97 -11.10 -7.36
N GLU A 281 -28.99 -11.97 -7.25
CA GLU A 281 -30.36 -11.65 -6.86
C GLU A 281 -30.49 -11.20 -5.39
N VAL A 282 -29.50 -11.55 -4.56
CA VAL A 282 -29.38 -11.14 -3.16
C VAL A 282 -28.06 -10.39 -2.91
N SER A 283 -27.58 -9.72 -3.93
CA SER A 283 -26.41 -8.84 -3.87
C SER A 283 -26.72 -7.46 -4.45
N THR A 284 -26.05 -6.44 -3.92
CA THR A 284 -26.15 -5.05 -4.37
C THR A 284 -24.75 -4.43 -4.41
N ARG A 285 -24.66 -3.13 -4.69
CA ARG A 285 -23.40 -2.39 -4.57
C ARG A 285 -22.79 -2.45 -3.16
N ARG A 286 -23.62 -2.67 -2.12
CA ARG A 286 -23.22 -2.59 -0.69
C ARG A 286 -23.42 -3.87 0.09
N VAL A 287 -24.01 -4.87 -0.51
CA VAL A 287 -24.21 -6.20 0.05
C VAL A 287 -23.75 -7.23 -0.96
N LEU A 288 -22.76 -8.04 -0.62
CA LEU A 288 -22.28 -9.14 -1.46
C LEU A 288 -22.62 -10.47 -0.80
N THR A 289 -23.42 -11.26 -1.48
CA THR A 289 -23.79 -12.61 -1.06
C THR A 289 -23.06 -13.63 -1.91
N MET A 290 -22.32 -14.50 -1.26
CA MET A 290 -21.50 -15.52 -1.93
C MET A 290 -21.53 -16.85 -1.17
N GLU A 291 -21.17 -17.91 -1.86
CA GLU A 291 -21.08 -19.28 -1.32
C GLU A 291 -20.20 -19.30 -0.05
N ARG A 292 -20.66 -20.00 0.96
CA ARG A 292 -19.83 -20.27 2.14
C ARG A 292 -18.83 -21.38 1.79
N MET A 293 -17.56 -20.99 1.72
CA MET A 293 -16.47 -21.93 1.47
C MET A 293 -16.13 -22.69 2.76
N ASP A 294 -16.43 -23.98 2.78
CA ASP A 294 -16.12 -24.84 3.93
C ASP A 294 -14.68 -25.34 3.86
N GLY A 295 -13.85 -24.87 4.78
CA GLY A 295 -12.42 -25.20 4.81
C GLY A 295 -11.70 -24.62 6.01
N GLN A 296 -10.40 -24.85 6.03
CA GLN A 296 -9.49 -24.34 7.06
C GLN A 296 -8.72 -23.14 6.52
N ARG A 297 -8.46 -22.13 7.36
CA ARG A 297 -7.57 -21.02 7.00
C ARG A 297 -6.15 -21.52 6.73
N LEU A 298 -5.45 -20.86 5.80
CA LEU A 298 -4.13 -21.32 5.32
C LEU A 298 -3.12 -21.47 6.47
N VAL A 299 -2.96 -20.48 7.35
CA VAL A 299 -1.92 -20.52 8.40
C VAL A 299 -2.13 -21.67 9.36
N PRO A 300 -3.31 -21.87 9.98
CA PRO A 300 -3.57 -23.05 10.81
C PRO A 300 -3.34 -24.38 10.09
N PHE A 301 -3.67 -24.46 8.80
CA PHE A 301 -3.37 -25.65 8.01
C PHE A 301 -1.85 -25.89 7.89
N LEU A 302 -1.09 -24.87 7.49
CA LEU A 302 0.35 -24.99 7.30
C LEU A 302 1.10 -25.33 8.59
N GLU A 303 0.60 -24.90 9.74
CA GLU A 303 1.18 -25.18 11.06
C GLU A 303 0.89 -26.62 11.54
N ASN A 304 -0.27 -27.19 11.17
CA ASN A 304 -0.71 -28.49 11.68
C ASN A 304 -0.61 -29.65 10.67
N ALA A 305 -0.43 -29.35 9.37
CA ALA A 305 -0.32 -30.38 8.33
C ALA A 305 1.04 -31.08 8.33
N SER A 306 1.08 -32.33 7.84
CA SER A 306 2.35 -32.99 7.55
C SER A 306 3.17 -32.19 6.51
N ALA A 307 4.49 -32.34 6.57
CA ALA A 307 5.40 -31.66 5.63
C ALA A 307 5.00 -31.89 4.15
N GLU A 308 4.59 -33.12 3.83
CA GLU A 308 4.17 -33.49 2.48
C GLU A 308 2.88 -32.76 2.05
N ARG A 309 1.84 -32.71 2.90
CA ARG A 309 0.60 -31.99 2.59
C ARG A 309 0.84 -30.48 2.51
N ARG A 310 1.67 -29.94 3.41
CA ARG A 310 2.07 -28.54 3.40
C ARG A 310 2.77 -28.17 2.10
N ASN A 311 3.77 -28.95 1.68
CA ASN A 311 4.52 -28.70 0.45
C ASN A 311 3.62 -28.80 -0.80
N ARG A 312 2.70 -29.79 -0.87
CA ARG A 312 1.72 -29.86 -1.95
C ARG A 312 0.83 -28.61 -2.02
N MET A 313 0.35 -28.11 -0.89
CA MET A 313 -0.49 -26.90 -0.85
C MET A 313 0.31 -25.66 -1.26
N LEU A 314 1.54 -25.50 -0.79
CA LEU A 314 2.41 -24.38 -1.17
C LEU A 314 2.75 -24.43 -2.68
N ALA A 315 2.98 -25.63 -3.24
CA ALA A 315 3.17 -25.81 -4.67
C ALA A 315 1.91 -25.40 -5.46
N LEU A 316 0.73 -25.84 -5.02
CA LEU A 316 -0.54 -25.48 -5.66
C LEU A 316 -0.80 -23.96 -5.61
N ILE A 317 -0.48 -23.29 -4.51
CA ILE A 317 -0.55 -21.84 -4.41
C ILE A 317 0.37 -21.19 -5.45
N ALA A 318 1.65 -21.58 -5.49
CA ALA A 318 2.60 -21.05 -6.46
C ALA A 318 2.16 -21.31 -7.92
N GLU A 319 1.74 -22.52 -8.25
CA GLU A 319 1.20 -22.88 -9.57
C GLU A 319 -0.01 -22.01 -9.95
N SER A 320 -0.97 -21.87 -9.03
CA SER A 320 -2.18 -21.07 -9.25
C SER A 320 -1.86 -19.61 -9.55
N PHE A 321 -1.02 -18.97 -8.74
CA PHE A 321 -0.65 -17.56 -8.94
C PHE A 321 0.22 -17.38 -10.20
N CYS A 322 1.14 -18.30 -10.49
CA CYS A 322 1.89 -18.27 -11.74
C CYS A 322 0.96 -18.36 -12.95
N SER A 323 -0.02 -19.28 -12.94
CA SER A 323 -1.01 -19.40 -14.02
C SER A 323 -1.87 -18.14 -14.17
N GLN A 324 -2.34 -17.54 -13.08
CA GLN A 324 -3.10 -16.29 -13.10
C GLN A 324 -2.33 -15.16 -13.78
N ILE A 325 -1.03 -15.02 -13.48
CA ILE A 325 -0.18 -13.96 -14.01
C ILE A 325 0.27 -14.27 -15.43
N VAL A 326 0.87 -15.45 -15.64
CA VAL A 326 1.59 -15.80 -16.88
C VAL A 326 0.65 -16.29 -17.98
N THR A 327 -0.42 -17.03 -17.64
CA THR A 327 -1.33 -17.60 -18.64
C THR A 327 -2.52 -16.69 -18.91
N HIS A 328 -3.06 -16.07 -17.87
CA HIS A 328 -4.34 -15.37 -17.99
C HIS A 328 -4.20 -13.82 -17.95
N GLY A 329 -3.12 -13.30 -17.39
CA GLY A 329 -2.95 -11.84 -17.21
C GLY A 329 -4.04 -11.20 -16.33
N PHE A 330 -4.81 -12.02 -15.61
CA PHE A 330 -5.81 -11.59 -14.63
C PHE A 330 -5.54 -12.36 -13.33
N PHE A 331 -5.17 -11.64 -12.29
CA PHE A 331 -4.68 -12.25 -11.05
C PHE A 331 -5.19 -11.57 -9.79
N HIS A 332 -5.33 -12.38 -8.76
CA HIS A 332 -5.58 -11.93 -7.40
C HIS A 332 -4.35 -11.18 -6.87
N ALA A 333 -4.50 -9.90 -6.62
CA ALA A 333 -3.37 -9.03 -6.26
C ALA A 333 -3.13 -8.90 -4.75
N ASP A 334 -3.86 -9.68 -3.93
CA ASP A 334 -3.72 -9.72 -2.46
C ASP A 334 -3.69 -11.15 -1.90
N PRO A 335 -2.60 -11.93 -2.12
CA PRO A 335 -2.48 -13.30 -1.63
C PRO A 335 -2.20 -13.39 -0.12
N HIS A 336 -2.82 -12.49 0.66
CA HIS A 336 -2.70 -12.55 2.12
C HIS A 336 -3.24 -13.89 2.63
N PRO A 337 -2.58 -14.56 3.59
CA PRO A 337 -3.05 -15.85 4.11
C PRO A 337 -4.50 -15.86 4.62
N GLY A 338 -5.02 -14.69 5.02
CA GLY A 338 -6.42 -14.51 5.41
C GLY A 338 -7.42 -14.67 4.27
N ASN A 339 -6.99 -14.51 3.01
CA ASN A 339 -7.80 -14.63 1.80
C ASN A 339 -7.70 -16.03 1.17
N ILE A 340 -6.92 -16.93 1.79
CA ILE A 340 -6.67 -18.27 1.30
C ILE A 340 -7.23 -19.30 2.27
N MET A 341 -7.98 -20.27 1.74
CA MET A 341 -8.51 -21.40 2.48
C MET A 341 -8.03 -22.72 1.87
N VAL A 342 -7.91 -23.73 2.71
CA VAL A 342 -7.69 -25.11 2.30
C VAL A 342 -9.01 -25.86 2.48
N LEU A 343 -9.60 -26.23 1.36
CA LEU A 343 -10.90 -26.92 1.30
C LEU A 343 -10.70 -28.45 1.39
N SER A 344 -11.81 -29.18 1.48
CA SER A 344 -11.79 -30.66 1.46
C SER A 344 -11.07 -31.18 0.20
N GLY A 345 -10.27 -32.23 0.40
CA GLY A 345 -9.42 -32.81 -0.66
C GLY A 345 -8.18 -31.97 -0.97
N ASP A 346 -7.72 -31.16 -0.03
CA ASP A 346 -6.55 -30.25 -0.19
C ASP A 346 -6.68 -29.32 -1.40
N ARG A 347 -7.89 -28.82 -1.67
CA ARG A 347 -8.15 -27.81 -2.72
C ARG A 347 -7.85 -26.41 -2.19
N LEU A 348 -7.31 -25.58 -3.08
CA LEU A 348 -7.07 -24.16 -2.80
C LEU A 348 -8.36 -23.35 -2.97
N GLY A 349 -8.80 -22.63 -1.94
CA GLY A 349 -9.92 -21.67 -2.00
C GLY A 349 -9.43 -20.24 -1.88
N LEU A 350 -9.86 -19.34 -2.78
CA LEU A 350 -9.66 -17.89 -2.67
C LEU A 350 -11.00 -17.23 -2.38
N ILE A 351 -11.07 -16.32 -1.38
CA ILE A 351 -12.33 -15.84 -0.81
C ILE A 351 -12.57 -14.34 -0.83
N ASP A 352 -11.58 -13.52 -1.14
CA ASP A 352 -11.71 -12.06 -1.24
C ASP A 352 -11.18 -11.60 -2.60
N PHE A 353 -12.02 -10.97 -3.42
CA PHE A 353 -11.69 -10.50 -4.76
C PHE A 353 -11.80 -8.98 -4.89
N GLY A 354 -11.73 -8.26 -3.78
CA GLY A 354 -11.69 -6.79 -3.74
C GLY A 354 -10.43 -6.21 -4.38
N CYS A 355 -9.33 -6.98 -4.39
CA CYS A 355 -8.06 -6.56 -5.00
C CYS A 355 -7.62 -7.56 -6.06
N VAL A 356 -7.98 -7.29 -7.30
CA VAL A 356 -7.49 -8.01 -8.48
C VAL A 356 -6.84 -7.04 -9.46
N GLU A 357 -5.98 -7.56 -10.32
CA GLU A 357 -5.37 -6.79 -11.41
C GLU A 357 -5.54 -7.54 -12.73
N ARG A 358 -5.70 -6.76 -13.80
CA ARG A 358 -5.78 -7.27 -15.16
C ARG A 358 -4.79 -6.51 -16.03
N PHE A 359 -3.93 -7.24 -16.70
CA PHE A 359 -3.11 -6.66 -17.75
C PHE A 359 -3.95 -6.36 -18.98
N SER A 360 -3.73 -5.19 -19.60
CA SER A 360 -4.19 -5.00 -20.97
C SER A 360 -3.42 -5.96 -21.91
N PRO A 361 -3.96 -6.30 -23.08
CA PRO A 361 -3.22 -7.12 -24.05
C PRO A 361 -1.83 -6.57 -24.36
N GLU A 362 -1.71 -5.24 -24.43
CA GLU A 362 -0.45 -4.54 -24.68
C GLU A 362 0.52 -4.72 -23.51
N THR A 363 0.06 -4.48 -22.27
CA THR A 363 0.87 -4.68 -21.05
C THR A 363 1.31 -6.12 -20.92
N TYR A 364 0.43 -7.07 -21.19
CA TYR A 364 0.75 -8.50 -21.16
C TYR A 364 1.87 -8.86 -22.16
N ALA A 365 1.78 -8.33 -23.39
CA ALA A 365 2.81 -8.54 -24.39
C ALA A 365 4.17 -7.94 -23.97
N LEU A 366 4.17 -6.80 -23.30
CA LEU A 366 5.40 -6.17 -22.76
C LEU A 366 6.04 -7.03 -21.67
N TYR A 367 5.25 -7.64 -20.77
CA TYR A 367 5.78 -8.58 -19.77
C TYR A 367 6.39 -9.83 -20.39
N ALA A 368 5.78 -10.37 -21.45
CA ALA A 368 6.35 -11.51 -22.16
C ALA A 368 7.69 -11.15 -22.84
N GLN A 369 7.78 -9.96 -23.45
CA GLN A 369 9.02 -9.46 -24.04
C GLN A 369 10.09 -9.15 -22.97
N MET A 370 9.68 -8.69 -21.79
CA MET A 370 10.62 -8.39 -20.68
C MET A 370 11.39 -9.64 -20.26
N ILE A 371 10.73 -10.81 -20.20
CA ILE A 371 11.41 -12.07 -19.89
C ILE A 371 12.48 -12.40 -20.94
N ALA A 372 12.18 -12.20 -22.22
CA ALA A 372 13.14 -12.42 -23.30
C ALA A 372 14.33 -11.42 -23.19
N ALA A 373 14.06 -10.13 -22.93
CA ALA A 373 15.08 -9.10 -22.76
C ALA A 373 16.00 -9.41 -21.56
N ILE A 374 15.47 -9.91 -20.46
CA ILE A 374 16.26 -10.36 -19.30
C ILE A 374 17.19 -11.50 -19.71
N LEU A 375 16.66 -12.55 -20.33
CA LEU A 375 17.42 -13.73 -20.73
C LEU A 375 18.56 -13.42 -21.73
N THR A 376 18.34 -12.44 -22.62
CA THR A 376 19.32 -12.02 -23.63
C THR A 376 20.20 -10.86 -23.16
N ARG A 377 19.97 -10.32 -21.95
CA ARG A 377 20.61 -9.09 -21.42
C ARG A 377 20.45 -7.88 -22.36
N ASP A 378 19.31 -7.78 -23.05
CA ASP A 378 19.00 -6.65 -23.92
C ASP A 378 18.61 -5.42 -23.09
N LEU A 379 19.62 -4.65 -22.69
CA LEU A 379 19.44 -3.45 -21.87
C LEU A 379 18.62 -2.38 -22.60
N ASP A 380 18.87 -2.15 -23.88
CA ASP A 380 18.13 -1.16 -24.67
C ASP A 380 16.67 -1.59 -24.87
N GLY A 381 16.44 -2.88 -25.08
CA GLY A 381 15.12 -3.49 -25.09
C GLY A 381 14.39 -3.28 -23.78
N MET A 382 15.07 -3.52 -22.65
CA MET A 382 14.49 -3.34 -21.31
C MET A 382 14.08 -1.90 -21.03
N VAL A 383 14.91 -0.90 -21.41
CA VAL A 383 14.57 0.53 -21.28
C VAL A 383 13.30 0.87 -22.06
N ARG A 384 13.21 0.41 -23.33
CA ARG A 384 12.00 0.59 -24.14
C ARG A 384 10.77 -0.07 -23.52
N LEU A 385 10.94 -1.26 -22.96
CA LEU A 385 9.84 -1.99 -22.28
C LEU A 385 9.38 -1.28 -21.02
N PHE A 386 10.30 -0.78 -20.21
CA PHE A 386 9.94 0.02 -19.02
C PHE A 386 9.15 1.27 -19.41
N ALA A 387 9.59 2.03 -20.40
CA ALA A 387 8.86 3.18 -20.90
C ALA A 387 7.47 2.79 -21.44
N GLY A 388 7.37 1.71 -22.21
CA GLY A 388 6.10 1.17 -22.72
C GLY A 388 5.14 0.68 -21.63
N MET A 389 5.67 0.17 -20.51
CA MET A 389 4.88 -0.22 -19.33
C MET A 389 4.42 0.98 -18.49
N GLY A 390 4.91 2.18 -18.75
CA GLY A 390 4.55 3.39 -18.01
C GLY A 390 5.50 3.75 -16.86
N PHE A 391 6.73 3.23 -16.87
CA PHE A 391 7.78 3.77 -16.02
C PHE A 391 8.20 5.14 -16.58
N VAL A 392 8.17 6.15 -15.73
CA VAL A 392 8.49 7.53 -16.11
C VAL A 392 9.56 8.07 -15.17
N SER A 393 10.64 8.61 -15.70
CA SER A 393 11.64 9.36 -14.92
C SER A 393 11.39 10.87 -15.04
N HIS A 394 11.52 11.59 -13.93
CA HIS A 394 11.35 13.05 -13.89
C HIS A 394 12.64 13.84 -14.17
N GLU A 395 13.81 13.19 -14.08
CA GLU A 395 15.12 13.82 -14.28
C GLU A 395 15.97 12.99 -15.25
N GLY A 396 16.36 13.54 -16.40
CA GLY A 396 17.30 12.94 -17.35
C GLY A 396 16.86 11.54 -17.81
N ALA A 397 15.66 11.46 -18.34
CA ALA A 397 14.79 10.28 -18.44
C ALA A 397 15.46 8.94 -18.82
N ASP A 398 16.38 8.93 -19.79
CA ASP A 398 16.89 7.66 -20.33
C ASP A 398 18.01 7.03 -19.48
N GLU A 399 18.89 7.84 -18.88
CA GLU A 399 20.02 7.34 -18.07
C GLU A 399 19.54 6.63 -16.80
N THR A 400 18.62 7.25 -16.05
CA THR A 400 18.08 6.67 -14.81
C THR A 400 17.28 5.39 -15.07
N LEU A 401 16.48 5.35 -16.15
CA LEU A 401 15.79 4.13 -16.55
C LEU A 401 16.78 3.05 -17.02
N ARG A 402 17.87 3.44 -17.65
CA ARG A 402 18.93 2.53 -18.11
C ARG A 402 19.67 1.89 -16.93
N GLU A 403 20.03 2.67 -15.91
CA GLU A 403 20.63 2.15 -14.68
C GLU A 403 19.67 1.21 -13.96
N MET A 404 18.41 1.61 -13.81
CA MET A 404 17.38 0.77 -13.20
C MET A 404 17.17 -0.53 -13.98
N ALA A 405 17.17 -0.48 -15.31
CA ALA A 405 17.03 -1.66 -16.16
C ALA A 405 18.23 -2.61 -16.03
N ALA A 406 19.46 -2.08 -15.95
CA ALA A 406 20.66 -2.87 -15.73
C ALA A 406 20.62 -3.59 -14.38
N ASP A 407 20.35 -2.86 -13.30
CA ASP A 407 20.21 -3.42 -11.95
C ASP A 407 19.09 -4.47 -11.87
N PHE A 408 17.99 -4.26 -12.61
CA PHE A 408 16.87 -5.21 -12.66
C PHE A 408 17.22 -6.51 -13.40
N ILE A 409 17.95 -6.40 -14.52
CA ILE A 409 18.48 -7.56 -15.24
C ILE A 409 19.42 -8.35 -14.31
N ASP A 410 20.38 -7.68 -13.67
CA ASP A 410 21.36 -8.32 -12.79
C ASP A 410 20.69 -8.98 -11.56
N LEU A 411 19.63 -8.37 -11.03
CA LEU A 411 18.84 -8.93 -9.95
C LEU A 411 18.17 -10.24 -10.34
N LEU A 412 17.59 -10.32 -11.54
CA LEU A 412 16.81 -11.47 -12.00
C LEU A 412 17.69 -12.56 -12.63
N MET A 413 18.85 -12.19 -13.18
CA MET A 413 19.81 -13.17 -13.69
C MET A 413 20.42 -13.97 -12.55
N LEU A 414 20.52 -15.27 -12.77
CA LEU A 414 21.29 -16.17 -11.90
C LEU A 414 22.76 -16.07 -12.29
N SER A 415 23.65 -16.09 -11.29
CA SER A 415 25.06 -16.35 -11.58
C SER A 415 25.17 -17.75 -12.21
N PRO A 416 26.07 -17.93 -13.19
CA PRO A 416 26.23 -19.23 -13.88
C PRO A 416 26.48 -20.41 -12.93
N ASP A 417 27.01 -20.14 -11.74
CA ASP A 417 27.36 -21.12 -10.71
C ASP A 417 26.26 -21.34 -9.66
N GLN A 418 25.15 -20.58 -9.72
CA GLN A 418 24.01 -20.74 -8.80
C GLN A 418 22.96 -21.66 -9.40
N ASN A 419 22.76 -22.81 -8.77
CA ASN A 419 21.56 -23.63 -9.04
C ASN A 419 20.31 -22.80 -8.73
N LEU A 420 19.30 -22.92 -9.60
CA LEU A 420 17.98 -22.30 -9.39
C LEU A 420 17.35 -22.67 -8.04
N ALA A 421 17.70 -23.85 -7.50
CA ALA A 421 17.27 -24.31 -6.19
C ALA A 421 17.92 -23.56 -5.01
N ASP A 422 19.14 -23.03 -5.20
CA ASP A 422 19.92 -22.34 -4.15
C ASP A 422 19.73 -20.81 -4.20
N ALA A 423 18.97 -20.31 -5.20
CA ALA A 423 18.69 -18.88 -5.30
C ALA A 423 17.78 -18.45 -4.16
N ASP A 424 18.33 -17.74 -3.19
CA ASP A 424 17.58 -17.14 -2.10
C ASP A 424 16.60 -16.09 -2.66
N LEU A 425 15.37 -16.55 -2.94
CA LEU A 425 14.28 -15.74 -3.46
C LEU A 425 14.02 -14.52 -2.56
N THR A 426 14.25 -14.67 -1.26
CA THR A 426 14.13 -13.59 -0.29
C THR A 426 15.11 -12.48 -0.54
N GLN A 427 16.37 -12.85 -0.72
CA GLN A 427 17.42 -11.90 -0.96
C GLN A 427 17.16 -11.15 -2.27
N LYS A 428 16.67 -11.86 -3.31
CA LYS A 428 16.27 -11.23 -4.58
C LYS A 428 15.06 -10.31 -4.45
N ILE A 429 14.05 -10.71 -3.68
CA ILE A 429 12.88 -9.87 -3.42
C ILE A 429 13.27 -8.63 -2.60
N THR A 430 14.08 -8.80 -1.55
CA THR A 430 14.59 -7.69 -0.73
C THR A 430 15.42 -6.72 -1.57
N ARG A 431 16.34 -7.24 -2.40
CA ARG A 431 17.11 -6.42 -3.35
C ARG A 431 16.22 -5.73 -4.40
N GLY A 432 15.16 -6.38 -4.85
CA GLY A 432 14.18 -5.76 -5.76
C GLY A 432 13.48 -4.55 -5.13
N MET A 433 13.16 -4.62 -3.84
CA MET A 433 12.62 -3.47 -3.11
C MET A 433 13.65 -2.36 -2.91
N GLU A 434 14.89 -2.71 -2.60
CA GLU A 434 16.00 -1.76 -2.51
C GLU A 434 16.25 -1.09 -3.85
N LEU A 435 16.15 -1.83 -4.95
CA LEU A 435 16.27 -1.31 -6.31
C LEU A 435 15.22 -0.23 -6.59
N ILE A 436 13.95 -0.48 -6.29
CA ILE A 436 12.89 0.52 -6.47
C ILE A 436 13.19 1.77 -5.64
N ARG A 437 13.72 1.61 -4.42
CA ARG A 437 14.11 2.74 -3.54
C ARG A 437 15.33 3.50 -4.03
N LYS A 438 16.25 2.83 -4.73
CA LYS A 438 17.46 3.46 -5.30
C LYS A 438 17.10 4.52 -6.35
N TYR A 439 15.94 4.38 -7.01
CA TYR A 439 15.51 5.27 -8.08
C TYR A 439 14.20 6.01 -7.72
N PRO A 440 14.20 6.91 -6.72
CA PRO A 440 13.00 7.59 -6.25
C PRO A 440 12.39 8.54 -7.30
N SER A 441 13.19 8.97 -8.29
CA SER A 441 12.73 9.79 -9.41
C SER A 441 11.98 9.01 -10.49
N VAL A 442 11.97 7.65 -10.41
CA VAL A 442 11.26 6.81 -11.37
C VAL A 442 9.88 6.46 -10.83
N ARG A 443 8.85 6.88 -11.54
CA ARG A 443 7.47 6.48 -11.28
C ARG A 443 7.27 5.04 -11.73
N VAL A 444 6.88 4.18 -10.79
CA VAL A 444 6.58 2.76 -11.05
C VAL A 444 5.08 2.59 -11.32
N PRO A 445 4.66 1.94 -12.41
CA PRO A 445 3.26 1.76 -12.73
C PRO A 445 2.56 0.82 -11.73
N ARG A 446 1.25 1.07 -11.50
CA ARG A 446 0.44 0.37 -10.50
C ARG A 446 0.49 -1.16 -10.66
N HIS A 447 0.31 -1.66 -11.88
CA HIS A 447 0.29 -3.10 -12.12
C HIS A 447 1.61 -3.78 -11.73
N PHE A 448 2.76 -3.07 -11.85
CA PHE A 448 4.06 -3.58 -11.43
C PHE A 448 4.18 -3.61 -9.89
N VAL A 449 3.67 -2.59 -9.22
CA VAL A 449 3.60 -2.55 -7.74
C VAL A 449 2.76 -3.70 -7.19
N LEU A 450 1.58 -3.95 -7.78
CA LEU A 450 0.70 -5.03 -7.37
C LEU A 450 1.30 -6.42 -7.64
N LEU A 451 1.98 -6.57 -8.78
CA LEU A 451 2.72 -7.80 -9.09
C LEU A 451 3.84 -8.04 -8.05
N GLY A 452 4.60 -7.01 -7.72
CA GLY A 452 5.61 -7.05 -6.66
C GLY A 452 5.02 -7.46 -5.30
N ARG A 453 3.84 -6.93 -4.94
CA ARG A 453 3.12 -7.30 -3.71
C ARG A 453 2.78 -8.79 -3.68
N VAL A 454 2.31 -9.35 -4.80
CA VAL A 454 2.02 -10.79 -4.90
C VAL A 454 3.27 -11.61 -4.64
N PHE A 455 4.38 -11.30 -5.31
CA PHE A 455 5.63 -12.02 -5.11
C PHE A 455 6.20 -11.88 -3.70
N LEU A 456 6.11 -10.69 -3.09
CA LEU A 456 6.54 -10.45 -1.72
C LEU A 456 5.74 -11.29 -0.70
N THR A 457 4.41 -11.28 -0.84
CA THR A 457 3.54 -12.01 0.09
C THR A 457 3.73 -13.51 -0.04
N LEU A 458 3.74 -14.02 -1.28
CA LEU A 458 3.99 -15.45 -1.52
C LEU A 458 5.41 -15.86 -1.13
N GLY A 459 6.41 -15.03 -1.46
CA GLY A 459 7.80 -15.24 -1.05
C GLY A 459 7.94 -15.34 0.47
N GLY A 460 7.29 -14.45 1.22
CA GLY A 460 7.29 -14.50 2.69
C GLY A 460 6.66 -15.80 3.25
N ILE A 461 5.58 -16.30 2.64
CA ILE A 461 4.98 -17.59 3.00
C ILE A 461 5.95 -18.74 2.67
N MET A 462 6.52 -18.75 1.46
CA MET A 462 7.44 -19.79 1.02
C MET A 462 8.67 -19.86 1.92
N MET A 463 9.25 -18.71 2.28
CA MET A 463 10.41 -18.66 3.20
C MET A 463 10.12 -19.24 4.58
N ARG A 464 8.96 -18.87 5.15
CA ARG A 464 8.60 -19.33 6.49
C ARG A 464 8.53 -20.86 6.59
N TYR A 465 8.10 -21.51 5.52
CA TYR A 465 7.87 -22.95 5.50
C TYR A 465 8.90 -23.74 4.66
N ASN A 466 9.79 -23.04 3.97
CA ASN A 466 10.89 -23.55 3.13
C ASN A 466 10.51 -24.77 2.29
N PRO A 467 9.48 -24.68 1.42
CA PRO A 467 9.10 -25.80 0.57
C PRO A 467 10.16 -26.03 -0.51
N ASP A 468 10.34 -27.29 -0.90
CA ASP A 468 11.17 -27.66 -2.05
C ASP A 468 10.45 -27.32 -3.38
N ILE A 469 10.33 -26.01 -3.68
CA ILE A 469 9.58 -25.48 -4.83
C ILE A 469 10.44 -24.47 -5.57
N ASN A 470 10.64 -24.70 -6.86
CA ASN A 470 11.28 -23.74 -7.75
C ASN A 470 10.23 -22.93 -8.53
N ILE A 471 9.95 -21.71 -8.07
CA ILE A 471 8.96 -20.81 -8.68
C ILE A 471 9.33 -20.47 -10.13
N PHE A 472 10.61 -20.32 -10.45
CA PHE A 472 11.05 -20.02 -11.82
C PHE A 472 10.76 -21.18 -12.78
N MET A 473 10.95 -22.42 -12.31
CA MET A 473 10.58 -23.59 -13.10
C MET A 473 9.07 -23.70 -13.32
N LEU A 474 8.27 -23.34 -12.31
CA LEU A 474 6.82 -23.27 -12.45
C LEU A 474 6.39 -22.20 -13.46
N MET A 475 6.98 -21.00 -13.41
CA MET A 475 6.71 -19.92 -14.39
C MET A 475 7.10 -20.35 -15.80
N ALA A 476 8.28 -20.93 -15.98
CA ALA A 476 8.76 -21.43 -17.28
C ALA A 476 7.86 -22.55 -17.82
N GLY A 477 7.39 -23.44 -16.95
CA GLY A 477 6.43 -24.50 -17.31
C GLY A 477 5.11 -23.95 -17.82
N GLN A 478 4.57 -22.91 -17.18
CA GLN A 478 3.34 -22.23 -17.60
C GLN A 478 3.50 -21.52 -18.96
N MET A 479 4.66 -20.92 -19.24
CA MET A 479 4.94 -20.28 -20.52
C MET A 479 5.01 -21.29 -21.68
N ASN A 480 5.53 -22.49 -21.43
CA ASN A 480 5.65 -23.54 -22.43
C ASN A 480 4.33 -24.34 -22.64
N GLY A 481 3.50 -24.43 -21.60
CA GLY A 481 2.22 -25.17 -21.62
C GLY A 481 1.07 -24.40 -22.29
N GLY A 482 1.16 -23.11 -22.46
CA GLY A 482 0.14 -22.25 -23.11
C GLY A 482 0.02 -22.44 -24.65
N LYS A 483 0.70 -23.39 -25.21
CA LYS A 483 0.61 -23.78 -26.68
C LYS A 483 -0.13 -25.10 -26.91
N ARG A 484 -1.03 -25.49 -26.01
CA ARG A 484 -1.91 -26.62 -26.25
C ARG A 484 -3.37 -26.23 -26.34
#